data_0bf396b9ddae7e5fe9e21abbd4db0d15
#
_entry.id   0bf396b9ddae7e5fe9e21abbd4db0d15
#
_cell.length_a   1.000
_cell.length_b   1.000
_cell.length_c   1.000
_cell.angle_alpha   90.00
_cell.angle_beta   90.00
_cell.angle_gamma   90.00
#
_symmetry.space_group_name_H-M   'P 1'
#
loop_
_entity.id
_entity.type
_entity.pdbx_description
1 polymer ?
#
loop_
_entity_poly.entity_id
_entity_poly.type
_entity_poly.pdbx_seq_one_letter_code
_entity_poly.pdbx_strand_id
1 'polypeptide(L)'
;MKVIKTDKHYMAEPDFEIDHYKDASYPPVASHYHEFYEIFLFVSGNADYVVHDKMFRLKPGDLLIIPPAIMHHPIFRDFEIPYERYVLWLSPPAFDTMKKIDPDIDYFLRPGHAKTFLIRDSVDSSRARIGQFEALTHAYREESLCYHSEGMADILRILIGINRSLYNREHV
;
A
#
# COMPACT_ATOMS: atom_id res chain seq x y z
N MET A 1 -0.28 -16.12 16.76
CA MET A 1 0.67 -14.98 16.77
C MET A 1 1.61 -15.17 15.60
N LYS A 2 1.31 -14.51 14.45
CA LYS A 2 2.18 -14.58 13.26
C LYS A 2 3.48 -13.85 13.58
N VAL A 3 4.61 -14.53 13.44
CA VAL A 3 5.95 -13.94 13.65
C VAL A 3 6.20 -12.93 12.53
N ILE A 4 6.44 -11.67 12.90
CA ILE A 4 6.83 -10.61 11.97
C ILE A 4 8.22 -10.96 11.43
N LYS A 5 8.30 -11.41 10.19
CA LYS A 5 9.58 -11.58 9.50
C LYS A 5 9.92 -10.28 8.79
N THR A 6 10.88 -9.55 9.35
CA THR A 6 11.36 -8.24 8.86
C THR A 6 12.07 -8.30 7.49
N ASP A 7 12.38 -9.49 6.99
CA ASP A 7 13.09 -9.71 5.71
C ASP A 7 12.28 -10.55 4.71
N LYS A 8 10.95 -10.47 4.79
CA LYS A 8 10.09 -11.21 3.88
C LYS A 8 9.99 -10.47 2.55
N HIS A 9 10.58 -11.04 1.50
CA HIS A 9 10.50 -10.56 0.12
C HIS A 9 9.62 -11.45 -0.78
N TYR A 10 8.73 -12.25 -0.18
CA TYR A 10 7.82 -13.15 -0.88
C TYR A 10 6.47 -13.22 -0.17
N MET A 11 5.41 -13.39 -0.92
CA MET A 11 4.08 -13.62 -0.40
C MET A 11 3.91 -15.10 0.00
N ALA A 12 3.26 -15.34 1.13
CA ALA A 12 2.85 -16.68 1.56
C ALA A 12 1.45 -17.03 1.02
N GLU A 13 0.58 -16.03 0.92
CA GLU A 13 -0.76 -16.18 0.37
C GLU A 13 -0.77 -15.93 -1.14
N PRO A 14 -1.62 -16.63 -1.91
CA PRO A 14 -1.58 -16.58 -3.37
C PRO A 14 -2.05 -15.24 -3.96
N ASP A 15 -2.98 -14.53 -3.32
CA ASP A 15 -3.63 -13.36 -3.88
C ASP A 15 -3.24 -12.05 -3.19
N PHE A 16 -3.38 -11.96 -1.87
CA PHE A 16 -3.00 -10.78 -1.12
C PHE A 16 -2.62 -11.09 0.32
N GLU A 17 -1.84 -10.20 0.92
CA GLU A 17 -1.53 -10.17 2.35
C GLU A 17 -1.65 -8.74 2.84
N ILE A 18 -2.16 -8.53 4.05
CA ILE A 18 -2.20 -7.22 4.69
C ILE A 18 -1.74 -7.31 6.14
N ASP A 19 -0.90 -6.34 6.51
CA ASP A 19 -0.44 -6.20 7.88
C ASP A 19 -0.49 -4.75 8.35
N HIS A 20 -0.73 -4.59 9.65
CA HIS A 20 -0.64 -3.32 10.36
C HIS A 20 0.54 -3.37 11.31
N TYR A 21 1.42 -2.38 11.22
CA TYR A 21 2.61 -2.25 12.05
C TYR A 21 2.64 -0.93 12.78
N LYS A 22 3.09 -0.99 14.05
CA LYS A 22 3.34 0.20 14.87
C LYS A 22 4.59 -0.05 15.70
N ASP A 23 5.69 0.58 15.32
CA ASP A 23 7.00 0.34 15.88
C ASP A 23 7.55 1.58 16.61
N ALA A 24 7.98 1.40 17.86
CA ALA A 24 8.67 2.44 18.63
C ALA A 24 10.15 2.57 18.24
N SER A 25 10.68 1.60 17.50
CA SER A 25 12.02 1.62 16.89
C SER A 25 12.03 0.65 15.71
N TYR A 26 12.87 0.91 14.72
CA TYR A 26 13.03 0.03 13.57
C TYR A 26 14.46 0.11 13.04
N PRO A 27 15.10 -1.01 12.69
CA PRO A 27 16.44 -0.99 12.11
C PRO A 27 16.39 -0.33 10.71
N PRO A 28 17.52 0.22 10.24
CA PRO A 28 17.62 0.69 8.86
C PRO A 28 17.25 -0.41 7.87
N VAL A 29 16.49 -0.05 6.86
CA VAL A 29 16.04 -0.98 5.80
C VAL A 29 16.85 -0.73 4.55
N ALA A 30 17.53 -1.77 4.05
CA ALA A 30 18.22 -1.71 2.77
C ALA A 30 17.25 -1.56 1.61
N SER A 31 17.69 -0.91 0.55
CA SER A 31 16.92 -0.82 -0.68
C SER A 31 16.67 -2.22 -1.25
N HIS A 32 15.42 -2.54 -1.55
CA HIS A 32 14.98 -3.85 -1.99
C HIS A 32 13.84 -3.73 -3.02
N TYR A 33 13.50 -4.84 -3.65
CA TYR A 33 12.34 -4.97 -4.53
C TYR A 33 11.70 -6.36 -4.34
N HIS A 34 10.50 -6.52 -4.87
CA HIS A 34 9.76 -7.78 -4.89
C HIS A 34 8.90 -7.89 -6.15
N GLU A 35 8.36 -9.08 -6.43
CA GLU A 35 7.62 -9.39 -7.65
C GLU A 35 6.08 -9.25 -7.51
N PHE A 36 5.63 -8.47 -6.54
CA PHE A 36 4.21 -8.17 -6.29
C PHE A 36 4.01 -6.67 -6.09
N TYR A 37 2.77 -6.22 -6.17
CA TYR A 37 2.40 -4.84 -5.87
C TYR A 37 2.42 -4.61 -4.36
N GLU A 38 3.00 -3.51 -3.91
CA GLU A 38 2.87 -3.03 -2.55
C GLU A 38 2.04 -1.75 -2.52
N ILE A 39 1.02 -1.74 -1.68
CA ILE A 39 0.24 -0.56 -1.36
C ILE A 39 0.50 -0.26 0.10
N PHE A 40 1.25 0.81 0.33
CA PHE A 40 1.72 1.21 1.63
C PHE A 40 0.97 2.46 2.09
N LEU A 41 0.30 2.38 3.25
CA LEU A 41 -0.41 3.50 3.85
C LEU A 41 0.30 3.97 5.11
N PHE A 42 0.80 5.19 5.10
CA PHE A 42 1.47 5.81 6.24
C PHE A 42 0.46 6.44 7.19
N VAL A 43 0.53 6.08 8.47
CA VAL A 43 -0.38 6.58 9.52
C VAL A 43 0.30 7.59 10.41
N SER A 44 1.49 7.28 10.94
CA SER A 44 2.25 8.18 11.81
C SER A 44 3.75 7.88 11.79
N GLY A 45 4.54 8.81 12.30
CA GLY A 45 5.99 8.69 12.42
C GLY A 45 6.75 9.84 11.77
N ASN A 46 8.06 9.72 11.74
CA ASN A 46 8.97 10.69 11.15
C ASN A 46 9.92 9.99 10.16
N ALA A 47 9.42 9.78 8.95
CA ALA A 47 10.13 9.03 7.92
C ALA A 47 10.01 9.67 6.54
N ASP A 48 11.03 9.47 5.73
CA ASP A 48 10.98 9.60 4.28
C ASP A 48 10.82 8.21 3.66
N TYR A 49 10.42 8.14 2.40
CA TYR A 49 10.35 6.91 1.64
C TYR A 49 10.95 7.12 0.25
N VAL A 50 11.88 6.25 -0.11
CA VAL A 50 12.50 6.26 -1.44
C VAL A 50 11.81 5.20 -2.29
N VAL A 51 11.35 5.60 -3.48
CA VAL A 51 10.78 4.70 -4.49
C VAL A 51 11.43 5.04 -5.83
N HIS A 52 12.18 4.10 -6.38
CA HIS A 52 13.00 4.29 -7.58
C HIS A 52 14.00 5.44 -7.38
N ASP A 53 13.90 6.51 -8.14
CA ASP A 53 14.75 7.71 -8.09
C ASP A 53 14.11 8.89 -7.30
N LYS A 54 12.95 8.66 -6.65
CA LYS A 54 12.20 9.68 -5.94
C LYS A 54 12.22 9.46 -4.43
N MET A 55 12.36 10.56 -3.69
CA MET A 55 12.24 10.58 -2.25
C MET A 55 11.02 11.39 -1.83
N PHE A 56 10.22 10.83 -0.96
CA PHE A 56 9.00 11.43 -0.45
C PHE A 56 9.11 11.65 1.05
N ARG A 57 8.90 12.89 1.51
CA ARG A 57 8.65 13.18 2.91
C ARG A 57 7.23 12.73 3.25
N LEU A 58 7.09 11.68 4.05
CA LEU A 58 5.78 11.11 4.39
C LEU A 58 4.98 12.03 5.32
N LYS A 59 3.68 12.06 5.10
CA LYS A 59 2.67 12.72 5.95
C LYS A 59 1.56 11.72 6.28
N PRO A 60 0.94 11.79 7.47
CA PRO A 60 -0.19 10.93 7.80
C PRO A 60 -1.26 10.92 6.71
N GLY A 61 -1.66 9.73 6.29
CA GLY A 61 -2.62 9.50 5.20
C GLY A 61 -2.00 9.37 3.80
N ASP A 62 -0.69 9.55 3.66
CA ASP A 62 -0.01 9.28 2.40
C ASP A 62 -0.11 7.79 2.04
N LEU A 63 -0.42 7.53 0.79
CA LEU A 63 -0.43 6.19 0.24
C LEU A 63 0.61 6.09 -0.86
N LEU A 64 1.50 5.11 -0.76
CA LEU A 64 2.42 4.75 -1.82
C LEU A 64 1.87 3.52 -2.56
N ILE A 65 1.96 3.54 -3.88
CA ILE A 65 1.71 2.38 -4.72
C ILE A 65 3.00 2.03 -5.46
N ILE A 66 3.50 0.83 -5.20
CA ILE A 66 4.81 0.36 -5.68
C ILE A 66 4.57 -0.87 -6.56
N PRO A 67 4.74 -0.72 -7.88
CA PRO A 67 4.64 -1.86 -8.80
C PRO A 67 5.77 -2.89 -8.58
N PRO A 68 5.59 -4.13 -9.08
CA PRO A 68 6.65 -5.15 -9.06
C PRO A 68 7.98 -4.65 -9.62
N ALA A 69 9.08 -5.16 -9.09
CA ALA A 69 10.46 -4.89 -9.51
C ALA A 69 10.96 -3.45 -9.32
N ILE A 70 10.23 -2.60 -8.58
CA ILE A 70 10.65 -1.24 -8.27
C ILE A 70 11.41 -1.21 -6.95
N MET A 71 12.65 -0.71 -6.98
CA MET A 71 13.49 -0.54 -5.79
C MET A 71 12.90 0.49 -4.84
N HIS A 72 12.81 0.16 -3.55
CA HIS A 72 12.25 1.05 -2.53
C HIS A 72 12.77 0.76 -1.13
N HIS A 73 12.66 1.74 -0.23
CA HIS A 73 12.96 1.60 1.20
C HIS A 73 12.54 2.84 1.99
N PRO A 74 12.19 2.71 3.28
CA PRO A 74 12.02 3.85 4.18
C PRO A 74 13.37 4.38 4.66
N ILE A 75 13.40 5.67 5.02
CA ILE A 75 14.50 6.31 5.74
C ILE A 75 13.91 6.92 7.02
N PHE A 76 14.28 6.38 8.17
CA PHE A 76 13.80 6.87 9.47
C PHE A 76 14.64 8.07 9.93
N ARG A 77 13.97 9.13 10.37
CA ARG A 77 14.63 10.33 10.93
C ARG A 77 14.73 10.24 12.44
N ASP A 78 13.67 9.84 13.10
CA ASP A 78 13.57 9.57 14.54
C ASP A 78 12.35 8.69 14.83
N PHE A 79 12.16 8.34 16.10
CA PHE A 79 11.04 7.56 16.62
C PHE A 79 10.35 8.28 17.80
N GLU A 80 10.38 9.60 17.85
CA GLU A 80 9.63 10.38 18.84
C GLU A 80 8.12 10.10 18.70
N ILE A 81 7.66 9.90 17.45
CA ILE A 81 6.33 9.38 17.13
C ILE A 81 6.51 7.97 16.58
N PRO A 82 5.81 6.95 17.12
CA PRO A 82 5.89 5.59 16.60
C PRO A 82 5.62 5.52 15.09
N TYR A 83 6.41 4.71 14.39
CA TYR A 83 6.26 4.46 12.96
C TYR A 83 5.10 3.51 12.72
N GLU A 84 3.96 4.05 12.30
CA GLU A 84 2.72 3.31 12.09
C GLU A 84 2.32 3.31 10.61
N ARG A 85 2.01 2.12 10.08
CA ARG A 85 1.64 1.92 8.68
C ARG A 85 0.84 0.64 8.49
N TYR A 86 0.08 0.62 7.39
CA TYR A 86 -0.46 -0.60 6.80
C TYR A 86 0.35 -0.94 5.57
N VAL A 87 0.58 -2.24 5.36
CA VAL A 87 1.27 -2.77 4.17
C VAL A 87 0.38 -3.83 3.55
N LEU A 88 -0.09 -3.56 2.36
CA LEU A 88 -0.90 -4.46 1.55
C LEU A 88 -0.06 -4.96 0.37
N TRP A 89 0.11 -6.26 0.27
CA TRP A 89 0.73 -6.93 -0.86
C TRP A 89 -0.34 -7.58 -1.73
N LEU A 90 -0.26 -7.36 -3.03
CA LEU A 90 -1.18 -7.90 -4.03
C LEU A 90 -0.40 -8.61 -5.12
N SER A 91 -0.71 -9.86 -5.35
CA SER A 91 -0.04 -10.65 -6.39
C SER A 91 -0.41 -10.18 -7.80
N PRO A 92 0.49 -10.30 -8.80
CA PRO A 92 0.16 -10.01 -10.20
C PRO A 92 -1.05 -10.80 -10.72
N PRO A 93 -1.24 -12.11 -10.44
CA PRO A 93 -2.44 -12.83 -10.86
C PRO A 93 -3.74 -12.28 -10.27
N ALA A 94 -3.73 -11.85 -9.00
CA ALA A 94 -4.89 -11.22 -8.37
C ALA A 94 -5.22 -9.87 -9.01
N PHE A 95 -4.19 -9.06 -9.30
CA PHE A 95 -4.35 -7.81 -10.02
C PHE A 95 -4.91 -8.03 -11.44
N ASP A 96 -4.42 -9.03 -12.17
CA ASP A 96 -4.93 -9.40 -13.49
C ASP A 96 -6.40 -9.83 -13.44
N THR A 97 -6.83 -10.48 -12.37
CA THR A 97 -8.25 -10.81 -12.15
C THR A 97 -9.10 -9.54 -12.00
N MET A 98 -8.60 -8.54 -11.27
CA MET A 98 -9.28 -7.25 -11.12
C MET A 98 -9.36 -6.49 -12.46
N LYS A 99 -8.31 -6.54 -13.28
CA LYS A 99 -8.31 -5.95 -14.63
C LYS A 99 -9.35 -6.59 -15.57
N LYS A 100 -9.71 -7.84 -15.36
CA LYS A 100 -10.79 -8.49 -16.12
C LYS A 100 -12.18 -7.97 -15.73
N ILE A 101 -12.32 -7.49 -14.49
CA ILE A 101 -13.57 -6.86 -14.02
C ILE A 101 -13.69 -5.44 -14.61
N ASP A 102 -12.62 -4.66 -14.53
CA ASP A 102 -12.55 -3.31 -15.06
C ASP A 102 -11.14 -3.03 -15.61
N PRO A 103 -11.01 -2.86 -16.95
CA PRO A 103 -9.72 -2.56 -17.57
C PRO A 103 -9.06 -1.25 -17.07
N ASP A 104 -9.84 -0.28 -16.58
CA ASP A 104 -9.32 0.98 -16.07
C ASP A 104 -8.67 0.87 -14.68
N ILE A 105 -8.68 -0.32 -14.08
CA ILE A 105 -8.04 -0.56 -12.79
C ILE A 105 -6.51 -0.39 -12.85
N ASP A 106 -5.92 -0.44 -14.03
CA ASP A 106 -4.49 -0.24 -14.27
C ASP A 106 -4.11 1.21 -14.62
N TYR A 107 -5.01 2.18 -14.45
CA TYR A 107 -4.79 3.58 -14.84
C TYR A 107 -3.48 4.15 -14.27
N PHE A 108 -3.15 3.82 -13.03
CA PHE A 108 -1.90 4.25 -12.36
C PHE A 108 -0.62 3.70 -13.01
N LEU A 109 -0.71 2.67 -13.86
CA LEU A 109 0.43 2.09 -14.59
C LEU A 109 0.58 2.66 -16.00
N ARG A 110 -0.36 3.44 -16.50
CA ARG A 110 -0.34 3.96 -17.87
C ARG A 110 0.78 4.98 -18.07
N PRO A 111 1.26 5.16 -19.30
CA PRO A 111 2.23 6.22 -19.62
C PRO A 111 1.79 7.57 -19.08
N GLY A 112 2.67 8.26 -18.37
CA GLY A 112 2.35 9.50 -17.66
C GLY A 112 2.10 9.30 -16.15
N HIS A 113 1.64 8.13 -15.71
CA HIS A 113 1.39 7.81 -14.30
C HIS A 113 2.38 6.80 -13.71
N ALA A 114 3.06 6.02 -14.55
CA ALA A 114 3.93 4.90 -14.13
C ALA A 114 5.05 5.27 -13.14
N LYS A 115 5.31 6.55 -12.91
CA LYS A 115 6.24 7.08 -11.90
C LYS A 115 5.55 7.95 -10.84
N THR A 116 4.22 7.91 -10.76
CA THR A 116 3.47 8.60 -9.71
C THR A 116 3.20 7.59 -8.59
N PHE A 117 4.16 7.47 -7.68
CA PHE A 117 4.11 6.50 -6.60
C PHE A 117 3.34 7.00 -5.39
N LEU A 118 3.20 8.31 -5.21
CA LEU A 118 2.58 8.92 -4.04
C LEU A 118 1.18 9.46 -4.36
N ILE A 119 0.21 8.99 -3.60
CA ILE A 119 -1.15 9.51 -3.54
C ILE A 119 -1.30 10.28 -2.22
N ARG A 120 -1.47 11.58 -2.32
CA ARG A 120 -1.71 12.49 -1.20
C ARG A 120 -2.99 13.27 -1.47
N ASP A 121 -4.01 13.02 -0.67
CA ASP A 121 -5.35 13.57 -0.82
C ASP A 121 -5.73 14.50 0.35
N SER A 122 -6.98 14.91 0.40
CA SER A 122 -7.53 15.67 1.53
C SER A 122 -7.51 14.85 2.83
N VAL A 123 -7.60 15.53 3.96
CA VAL A 123 -7.65 14.89 5.30
C VAL A 123 -8.83 13.92 5.39
N ASP A 124 -9.99 14.28 4.85
CA ASP A 124 -11.18 13.42 4.90
C ASP A 124 -11.01 12.15 4.05
N SER A 125 -10.43 12.27 2.85
CA SER A 125 -10.11 11.12 1.99
C SER A 125 -9.05 10.21 2.64
N SER A 126 -8.05 10.79 3.28
CA SER A 126 -7.02 10.06 4.02
C SER A 126 -7.61 9.29 5.20
N ARG A 127 -8.52 9.90 5.96
CA ARG A 127 -9.21 9.26 7.08
C ARG A 127 -10.09 8.09 6.61
N ALA A 128 -10.86 8.29 5.55
CA ALA A 128 -11.67 7.23 4.95
C ALA A 128 -10.81 6.04 4.49
N ARG A 129 -9.65 6.32 3.90
CA ARG A 129 -8.69 5.31 3.47
C ARG A 129 -8.10 4.51 4.62
N ILE A 130 -7.72 5.18 5.72
CA ILE A 130 -7.25 4.50 6.94
C ILE A 130 -8.33 3.53 7.45
N GLY A 131 -9.60 3.96 7.50
CA GLY A 131 -10.72 3.10 7.89
C GLY A 131 -10.90 1.89 6.97
N GLN A 132 -10.69 2.03 5.65
CA GLN A 132 -10.72 0.91 4.70
C GLN A 132 -9.62 -0.12 4.99
N PHE A 133 -8.38 0.33 5.24
CA PHE A 133 -7.26 -0.55 5.56
C PHE A 133 -7.44 -1.23 6.91
N GLU A 134 -7.97 -0.53 7.89
CA GLU A 134 -8.30 -1.09 9.20
C GLU A 134 -9.33 -2.21 9.09
N ALA A 135 -10.44 -1.97 8.37
CA ALA A 135 -11.48 -2.97 8.14
C ALA A 135 -10.95 -4.19 7.38
N LEU A 136 -10.19 -3.98 6.31
CA LEU A 136 -9.56 -5.05 5.53
C LEU A 136 -8.60 -5.89 6.40
N THR A 137 -7.78 -5.23 7.22
CA THR A 137 -6.84 -5.93 8.12
C THR A 137 -7.59 -6.76 9.16
N HIS A 138 -8.68 -6.23 9.69
CA HIS A 138 -9.52 -6.95 10.66
C HIS A 138 -10.15 -8.19 10.01
N ALA A 139 -10.83 -8.04 8.87
CA ALA A 139 -11.44 -9.15 8.15
C ALA A 139 -10.43 -10.25 7.79
N TYR A 140 -9.23 -9.86 7.33
CA TYR A 140 -8.15 -10.78 6.98
C TYR A 140 -7.63 -11.58 8.20
N ARG A 141 -7.56 -10.96 9.38
CA ARG A 141 -7.09 -11.62 10.61
C ARG A 141 -8.12 -12.56 11.22
N GLU A 142 -9.40 -12.22 11.14
CA GLU A 142 -10.50 -13.00 11.69
C GLU A 142 -10.82 -14.24 10.85
N GLU A 143 -10.41 -14.28 9.59
CA GLU A 143 -10.68 -15.39 8.66
C GLU A 143 -12.17 -15.81 8.67
N SER A 144 -13.07 -14.81 8.77
CA SER A 144 -14.50 -15.05 8.79
C SER A 144 -15.01 -15.61 7.45
N LEU A 145 -16.24 -16.12 7.42
CA LEU A 145 -16.83 -16.63 6.19
C LEU A 145 -16.75 -15.59 5.07
N CYS A 146 -16.21 -15.99 3.92
CA CYS A 146 -15.98 -15.12 2.75
C CYS A 146 -14.94 -14.01 2.92
N TYR A 147 -14.08 -14.06 3.96
CA TYR A 147 -13.06 -13.02 4.17
C TYR A 147 -12.16 -12.78 2.95
N HIS A 148 -11.84 -13.81 2.20
CA HIS A 148 -11.03 -13.68 0.99
C HIS A 148 -11.75 -12.86 -0.09
N SER A 149 -13.03 -13.14 -0.36
CA SER A 149 -13.84 -12.40 -1.34
C SER A 149 -14.08 -10.96 -0.88
N GLU A 150 -14.33 -10.76 0.42
CA GLU A 150 -14.44 -9.44 1.03
C GLU A 150 -13.14 -8.65 0.85
N GLY A 151 -11.99 -9.25 1.16
CA GLY A 151 -10.67 -8.66 0.98
C GLY A 151 -10.39 -8.26 -0.47
N MET A 152 -10.69 -9.12 -1.43
CA MET A 152 -10.55 -8.81 -2.86
C MET A 152 -11.45 -7.64 -3.29
N ALA A 153 -12.68 -7.56 -2.78
CA ALA A 153 -13.58 -6.43 -3.05
C ALA A 153 -13.07 -5.13 -2.44
N ASP A 154 -12.53 -5.16 -1.23
CA ASP A 154 -11.97 -3.99 -0.57
C ASP A 154 -10.69 -3.49 -1.26
N ILE A 155 -9.83 -4.41 -1.71
CA ILE A 155 -8.65 -4.06 -2.51
C ILE A 155 -9.05 -3.41 -3.83
N LEU A 156 -10.07 -3.94 -4.50
CA LEU A 156 -10.62 -3.34 -5.72
C LEU A 156 -11.11 -1.91 -5.46
N ARG A 157 -11.80 -1.65 -4.35
CA ARG A 157 -12.22 -0.29 -3.93
C ARG A 157 -11.03 0.63 -3.67
N ILE A 158 -9.97 0.13 -3.04
CA ILE A 158 -8.73 0.89 -2.80
C ILE A 158 -8.10 1.29 -4.13
N LEU A 159 -7.95 0.37 -5.08
CA LEU A 159 -7.41 0.63 -6.42
C LEU A 159 -8.26 1.63 -7.21
N ILE A 160 -9.58 1.51 -7.14
CA ILE A 160 -10.52 2.50 -7.73
C ILE A 160 -10.25 3.89 -7.13
N GLY A 161 -10.10 3.99 -5.81
CA GLY A 161 -9.80 5.25 -5.13
C GLY A 161 -8.48 5.88 -5.60
N ILE A 162 -7.43 5.07 -5.73
CA ILE A 162 -6.11 5.49 -6.26
C ILE A 162 -6.26 6.06 -7.67
N ASN A 163 -6.90 5.31 -8.57
CA ASN A 163 -7.06 5.70 -9.96
C ASN A 163 -7.90 6.98 -10.12
N ARG A 164 -8.97 7.11 -9.33
CA ARG A 164 -9.78 8.33 -9.31
C ARG A 164 -9.02 9.54 -8.78
N SER A 165 -8.20 9.37 -7.75
CA SER A 165 -7.34 10.45 -7.26
C SER A 165 -6.36 10.94 -8.33
N LEU A 166 -5.76 10.03 -9.09
CA LEU A 166 -4.87 10.39 -10.20
C LEU A 166 -5.63 11.07 -11.33
N TYR A 167 -6.74 10.48 -11.76
CA TYR A 167 -7.57 11.03 -12.83
C TYR A 167 -8.06 12.46 -12.52
N ASN A 168 -8.54 12.69 -11.31
CA ASN A 168 -9.06 13.99 -10.89
C ASN A 168 -7.98 15.07 -10.85
N ARG A 169 -6.74 14.75 -10.51
CA ARG A 169 -5.62 15.71 -10.53
C ARG A 169 -5.34 16.27 -11.91
N GLU A 170 -5.69 15.52 -12.94
CA GLU A 170 -5.42 15.90 -14.35
C GLU A 170 -6.62 16.55 -15.02
N HIS A 171 -7.84 16.25 -14.57
CA HIS A 171 -9.07 16.62 -15.25
C HIS A 171 -9.98 17.57 -14.44
N VAL A 172 -9.63 17.82 -13.18
CA VAL A 172 -10.30 18.73 -12.27
C VAL A 172 -9.30 19.70 -11.67
#